data_70d201a6b3acf303f4134f908a5d4139
#
_entry.id   70d201a6b3acf303f4134f908a5d4139
#
_cell.length_a   1.000
_cell.length_b   1.000
_cell.length_c   1.000
_cell.angle_alpha   90.00
_cell.angle_beta   90.00
_cell.angle_gamma   90.00
#
_symmetry.space_group_name_H-M   'P 1'
#
loop_
_entity.id
_entity.type
_entity.pdbx_description
1 polymer ?
#
loop_
_entity_poly.entity_id
_entity_poly.type
_entity_poly.pdbx_seq_one_letter_code
_entity_poly.pdbx_strand_id
1 'polypeptide(L)'
;MLLREIFRDACERELDQDGTTLLTSNPVHIQVRKPAVRFQFVDFGLGELKTLYRAMPPRFAVLIYLIGAMALRPGEACGLQRRDVKFKDDLSGGEIDIVRAAKEYREKDPETGKIRKRILVNSTKTEGSERQVLLPPYVCKALDQHLRSFVADRPDAYLFTGPKTGDVVNAQTARNAWYRARKSVPLLEEKKAPLYDLRHRAITHMAAYTKSDKTVMDMAGHSRSDTDLYYQHAINSEKEKVVDGIEDEVRDYEAGQSFENHMTDGEGGKSDSAESVARLLDRVGTGTRMELLKAMGDEERGEVMRHLSPKTLNETFSWMLTEPDVR
;
A
#
# COMPACT_ATOMS: atom_id res chain seq x y z
N MET A 1 -8.07 29.62 1.47
CA MET A 1 -7.69 29.27 2.86
C MET A 1 -6.63 30.21 3.42
N LEU A 2 -5.46 30.36 2.82
CA LEU A 2 -4.36 31.19 3.35
C LEU A 2 -4.76 32.62 3.66
N LEU A 3 -5.48 33.30 2.76
CA LEU A 3 -5.90 34.67 2.96
C LEU A 3 -6.80 34.83 4.20
N ARG A 4 -7.76 33.91 4.38
CA ARG A 4 -8.63 33.92 5.57
C ARG A 4 -7.86 33.70 6.87
N GLU A 5 -6.83 32.87 6.86
CA GLU A 5 -5.95 32.63 8.01
C GLU A 5 -5.12 33.88 8.34
N ILE A 6 -4.56 34.56 7.33
CA ILE A 6 -3.82 35.79 7.50
C ILE A 6 -4.70 36.88 8.14
N PHE A 7 -5.94 37.04 7.65
CA PHE A 7 -6.87 38.02 8.22
C PHE A 7 -7.40 37.61 9.60
N ARG A 8 -7.48 36.32 9.89
CA ARG A 8 -7.79 35.84 11.23
C ARG A 8 -6.66 36.16 12.19
N ASP A 9 -5.42 35.92 11.84
CA ASP A 9 -4.24 36.30 12.64
C ASP A 9 -4.22 37.81 12.91
N ALA A 10 -4.56 38.63 11.91
CA ALA A 10 -4.66 40.09 12.07
C ALA A 10 -5.81 40.53 12.99
N CYS A 11 -6.82 39.73 13.22
CA CYS A 11 -7.90 40.01 14.17
C CYS A 11 -7.62 39.47 15.58
N GLU A 12 -6.75 38.46 15.70
CA GLU A 12 -6.48 37.76 16.97
C GLU A 12 -5.18 38.26 17.63
N ARG A 13 -4.25 38.80 16.85
CA ARG A 13 -2.94 39.21 17.34
C ARG A 13 -3.00 40.62 17.91
N GLU A 14 -2.83 40.73 19.21
CA GLU A 14 -2.72 41.99 19.91
C GLU A 14 -1.43 42.73 19.53
N LEU A 15 -1.54 44.03 19.24
CA LEU A 15 -0.43 44.90 18.86
C LEU A 15 0.15 45.67 20.02
N ASP A 16 -0.67 45.91 21.07
CA ASP A 16 -0.32 46.69 22.25
C ASP A 16 -0.96 46.12 23.51
N GLN A 17 -0.64 46.75 24.66
CA GLN A 17 -1.15 46.31 25.98
C GLN A 17 -2.64 46.64 26.19
N ASP A 18 -3.24 47.41 25.33
CA ASP A 18 -4.66 47.81 25.39
C ASP A 18 -5.57 46.82 24.64
N GLY A 19 -5.00 45.73 24.09
CA GLY A 19 -5.72 44.70 23.38
C GLY A 19 -6.16 45.11 21.96
N THR A 20 -5.53 46.12 21.39
CA THR A 20 -5.83 46.58 20.03
C THR A 20 -5.28 45.57 19.01
N THR A 21 -6.12 45.15 18.06
CA THR A 21 -5.75 44.28 16.97
C THR A 21 -5.69 45.02 15.64
N LEU A 22 -4.96 44.49 14.64
CA LEU A 22 -4.85 45.11 13.32
C LEU A 22 -6.19 45.26 12.62
N LEU A 23 -7.10 44.36 12.87
CA LEU A 23 -8.46 44.36 12.29
C LEU A 23 -9.48 43.95 13.35
N THR A 24 -10.61 44.65 13.38
CA THR A 24 -11.72 44.34 14.28
C THR A 24 -12.55 43.15 13.82
N SER A 25 -12.50 42.82 12.54
CA SER A 25 -13.21 41.65 11.98
C SER A 25 -12.53 41.15 10.71
N ASN A 26 -12.68 39.87 10.46
CA ASN A 26 -12.11 39.23 9.26
C ASN A 26 -12.97 39.56 8.02
N PRO A 27 -12.46 40.33 7.03
CA PRO A 27 -13.23 40.73 5.86
C PRO A 27 -13.39 39.61 4.84
N VAL A 28 -12.74 38.46 5.04
CA VAL A 28 -12.77 37.35 4.08
C VAL A 28 -13.95 36.41 4.36
N HIS A 29 -15.07 36.69 3.75
CA HIS A 29 -16.30 35.88 3.83
C HIS A 29 -16.44 34.85 2.68
N ILE A 30 -15.32 34.32 2.21
CA ILE A 30 -15.34 33.34 1.11
C ILE A 30 -15.89 32.01 1.63
N GLN A 31 -17.08 31.65 1.18
CA GLN A 31 -17.58 30.27 1.32
C GLN A 31 -16.97 29.42 0.21
N VAL A 32 -15.96 28.62 0.56
CA VAL A 32 -15.44 27.61 -0.35
C VAL A 32 -16.50 26.51 -0.47
N ARG A 33 -17.25 26.51 -1.57
CA ARG A 33 -18.12 25.37 -1.88
C ARG A 33 -17.23 24.14 -2.07
N LYS A 34 -17.42 23.15 -1.20
CA LYS A 34 -16.79 21.83 -1.44
C LYS A 34 -17.29 21.31 -2.77
N PRO A 35 -16.44 20.86 -3.69
CA PRO A 35 -16.90 20.28 -4.93
C PRO A 35 -17.86 19.13 -4.63
N ALA A 36 -19.00 19.12 -5.33
CA ALA A 36 -20.02 18.10 -5.17
C ALA A 36 -19.59 16.71 -5.69
N VAL A 37 -18.46 16.65 -6.38
CA VAL A 37 -17.92 15.41 -6.94
C VAL A 37 -17.33 14.58 -5.80
N ARG A 38 -18.02 13.50 -5.42
CA ARG A 38 -17.45 12.45 -4.60
C ARG A 38 -16.29 11.85 -5.37
N PHE A 39 -15.08 11.97 -4.83
CA PHE A 39 -13.92 11.28 -5.36
C PHE A 39 -14.19 9.77 -5.30
N GLN A 40 -14.28 9.13 -6.46
CA GLN A 40 -14.37 7.67 -6.57
C GLN A 40 -13.00 7.18 -6.96
N PHE A 41 -12.28 6.55 -6.03
CA PHE A 41 -11.07 5.84 -6.38
C PHE A 41 -11.42 4.49 -7.02
N VAL A 42 -10.51 3.96 -7.78
CA VAL A 42 -10.66 2.65 -8.40
C VAL A 42 -10.02 1.63 -7.48
N ASP A 43 -10.83 0.76 -6.88
CA ASP A 43 -10.33 -0.38 -6.10
C ASP A 43 -9.96 -1.54 -7.05
N PHE A 44 -8.96 -2.32 -6.65
CA PHE A 44 -8.44 -3.46 -7.41
C PHE A 44 -7.68 -4.42 -6.51
N GLY A 45 -7.64 -5.69 -6.90
CA GLY A 45 -7.09 -6.78 -6.12
C GLY A 45 -5.57 -6.91 -6.16
N LEU A 46 -5.09 -7.98 -5.55
CA LEU A 46 -3.66 -8.32 -5.51
C LEU A 46 -3.12 -8.71 -6.90
N GLY A 47 -3.95 -9.34 -7.75
CA GLY A 47 -3.60 -9.72 -9.11
C GLY A 47 -3.18 -8.52 -9.95
N GLU A 48 -3.99 -7.46 -9.93
CA GLU A 48 -3.68 -6.21 -10.61
C GLU A 48 -2.44 -5.53 -10.00
N LEU A 49 -2.28 -5.58 -8.67
CA LEU A 49 -1.11 -5.02 -8.00
C LEU A 49 0.18 -5.73 -8.46
N LYS A 50 0.19 -7.06 -8.55
CA LYS A 50 1.32 -7.84 -9.09
C LYS A 50 1.56 -7.56 -10.58
N THR A 51 0.51 -7.39 -11.38
CA THR A 51 0.60 -7.02 -12.80
C THR A 51 1.25 -5.64 -12.96
N LEU A 52 0.84 -4.67 -12.16
CA LEU A 52 1.44 -3.33 -12.12
C LEU A 52 2.91 -3.37 -11.72
N TYR A 53 3.26 -4.16 -10.69
CA TYR A 53 4.65 -4.36 -10.27
C TYR A 53 5.53 -4.85 -11.44
N ARG A 54 5.06 -5.84 -12.19
CA ARG A 54 5.77 -6.40 -13.36
C ARG A 54 5.87 -5.40 -14.53
N ALA A 55 4.85 -4.55 -14.71
CA ALA A 55 4.80 -3.56 -15.79
C ALA A 55 5.61 -2.28 -15.50
N MET A 56 5.98 -2.04 -14.25
CA MET A 56 6.85 -0.93 -13.88
C MET A 56 8.27 -1.15 -14.39
N PRO A 57 9.02 -0.07 -14.72
CA PRO A 57 10.45 -0.19 -14.91
C PRO A 57 11.10 -0.85 -13.67
N PRO A 58 11.98 -1.86 -13.82
CA PRO A 58 12.50 -2.65 -12.68
C PRO A 58 13.04 -1.79 -11.52
N ARG A 59 13.71 -0.67 -11.85
CA ARG A 59 14.21 0.30 -10.86
C ARG A 59 13.11 0.98 -10.01
N PHE A 60 11.88 0.95 -10.44
CA PHE A 60 10.75 1.59 -9.77
C PHE A 60 9.65 0.59 -9.38
N ALA A 61 9.81 -0.69 -9.70
CA ALA A 61 8.77 -1.69 -9.51
C ALA A 61 8.29 -1.78 -8.04
N VAL A 62 9.21 -1.78 -7.09
CA VAL A 62 8.89 -1.90 -5.67
C VAL A 62 8.08 -0.72 -5.11
N LEU A 63 8.04 0.44 -5.81
CA LEU A 63 7.15 1.55 -5.45
C LEU A 63 5.67 1.12 -5.43
N ILE A 64 5.28 0.17 -6.30
CA ILE A 64 3.92 -0.35 -6.35
C ILE A 64 3.54 -0.99 -5.02
N TYR A 65 4.41 -1.79 -4.41
CA TYR A 65 4.16 -2.40 -3.12
C TYR A 65 4.24 -1.39 -1.97
N LEU A 66 5.24 -0.51 -1.99
CA LEU A 66 5.38 0.51 -0.94
C LEU A 66 4.17 1.45 -0.87
N ILE A 67 3.60 1.81 -2.00
CA ILE A 67 2.43 2.70 -2.06
C ILE A 67 1.13 1.90 -1.97
N GLY A 68 1.01 0.80 -2.74
CA GLY A 68 -0.23 0.07 -2.95
C GLY A 68 -0.52 -1.05 -1.95
N ALA A 69 0.48 -1.45 -1.16
CA ALA A 69 0.31 -2.40 -0.07
C ALA A 69 0.63 -1.78 1.29
N MET A 70 1.71 -0.99 1.39
CA MET A 70 2.14 -0.39 2.66
C MET A 70 1.62 1.04 2.89
N ALA A 71 0.79 1.57 2.01
CA ALA A 71 0.16 2.89 2.10
C ALA A 71 1.13 4.08 2.25
N LEU A 72 2.39 4.00 1.80
CA LEU A 72 3.29 5.13 1.82
C LEU A 72 2.81 6.24 0.89
N ARG A 73 3.04 7.52 1.28
CA ARG A 73 2.88 8.61 0.32
C ARG A 73 3.96 8.51 -0.76
N PRO A 74 3.65 8.85 -2.04
CA PRO A 74 4.66 8.78 -3.10
C PRO A 74 5.96 9.54 -2.80
N GLY A 75 5.87 10.68 -2.12
CA GLY A 75 7.05 11.45 -1.70
C GLY A 75 7.84 10.78 -0.57
N GLU A 76 7.18 10.10 0.36
CA GLU A 76 7.81 9.32 1.42
C GLU A 76 8.58 8.14 0.80
N ALA A 77 7.91 7.36 -0.06
CA ALA A 77 8.53 6.25 -0.76
C ALA A 77 9.78 6.70 -1.56
N CYS A 78 9.70 7.82 -2.29
CA CYS A 78 10.86 8.36 -3.02
C CYS A 78 11.99 8.86 -2.11
N GLY A 79 11.69 9.26 -0.87
CA GLY A 79 12.65 9.77 0.10
C GLY A 79 13.38 8.70 0.91
N LEU A 80 13.02 7.42 0.75
CA LEU A 80 13.64 6.33 1.50
C LEU A 80 15.12 6.17 1.17
N GLN A 81 15.89 5.85 2.21
CA GLN A 81 17.30 5.49 2.13
C GLN A 81 17.51 4.05 2.61
N ARG A 82 18.63 3.44 2.23
CA ARG A 82 18.98 2.06 2.60
C ARG A 82 18.87 1.84 4.12
N ARG A 83 19.36 2.77 4.93
CA ARG A 83 19.33 2.71 6.40
C ARG A 83 17.93 2.71 7.01
N ASP A 84 16.91 3.12 6.26
CA ASP A 84 15.53 3.15 6.75
C ASP A 84 14.85 1.78 6.69
N VAL A 85 15.46 0.82 5.98
CA VAL A 85 14.90 -0.52 5.76
C VAL A 85 15.65 -1.53 6.62
N LYS A 86 14.93 -2.27 7.41
CA LYS A 86 15.45 -3.33 8.26
C LYS A 86 14.67 -4.62 7.99
N PHE A 87 15.37 -5.73 7.86
CA PHE A 87 14.79 -7.05 7.64
C PHE A 87 15.09 -7.98 8.78
N LYS A 88 14.24 -8.97 9.01
CA LYS A 88 14.61 -10.20 9.72
C LYS A 88 15.56 -11.01 8.82
N ASP A 89 16.46 -11.79 9.44
CA ASP A 89 17.51 -12.52 8.72
C ASP A 89 16.97 -13.46 7.61
N ASP A 90 15.79 -14.03 7.84
CA ASP A 90 15.11 -14.96 6.94
C ASP A 90 14.13 -14.27 5.96
N LEU A 91 14.04 -12.94 5.97
CA LEU A 91 13.08 -12.14 5.23
C LEU A 91 11.60 -12.47 5.56
N SER A 92 11.32 -13.13 6.69
CA SER A 92 9.96 -13.42 7.15
C SER A 92 9.20 -12.17 7.63
N GLY A 93 9.85 -11.03 7.63
CA GLY A 93 9.31 -9.73 8.00
C GLY A 93 10.39 -8.66 8.02
N GLY A 94 9.96 -7.43 8.21
CA GLY A 94 10.85 -6.28 8.29
C GLY A 94 10.11 -5.03 8.70
N GLU A 95 10.81 -3.91 8.65
CA GLU A 95 10.27 -2.60 8.98
C GLU A 95 10.90 -1.50 8.13
N ILE A 96 10.16 -0.42 7.92
CA ILE A 96 10.65 0.80 7.29
C ILE A 96 10.39 1.98 8.22
N ASP A 97 11.43 2.77 8.49
CA ASP A 97 11.33 4.03 9.21
C ASP A 97 11.00 5.17 8.22
N ILE A 98 9.82 5.76 8.34
CA ILE A 98 9.39 6.89 7.51
C ILE A 98 9.74 8.19 8.25
N VAL A 99 10.87 8.78 7.91
CA VAL A 99 11.40 9.99 8.58
C VAL A 99 11.58 11.18 7.63
N ARG A 100 11.40 10.97 6.32
CA ARG A 100 11.59 12.02 5.30
C ARG A 100 10.71 11.83 4.07
N ALA A 101 10.58 12.91 3.28
CA ALA A 101 9.88 12.88 2.01
C ALA A 101 10.61 13.70 0.94
N ALA A 102 10.68 13.16 -0.28
CA ALA A 102 11.19 13.87 -1.45
C ALA A 102 10.10 14.74 -2.07
N LYS A 103 10.34 16.05 -2.17
CA LYS A 103 9.41 17.02 -2.77
C LYS A 103 10.08 17.79 -3.88
N GLU A 104 9.33 18.07 -4.96
CA GLU A 104 9.77 19.02 -5.98
C GLU A 104 9.62 20.44 -5.44
N TYR A 105 10.71 21.17 -5.52
CA TYR A 105 10.77 22.59 -5.21
C TYR A 105 11.11 23.36 -6.48
N ARG A 106 10.45 24.48 -6.68
CA ARG A 106 10.71 25.38 -7.81
C ARG A 106 11.37 26.64 -7.26
N GLU A 107 12.60 26.85 -7.67
CA GLU A 107 13.39 28.00 -7.31
C GLU A 107 13.56 28.90 -8.53
N LYS A 108 13.35 30.19 -8.37
CA LYS A 108 13.67 31.15 -9.41
C LYS A 108 15.14 31.54 -9.25
N ASP A 109 15.91 31.27 -10.28
CA ASP A 109 17.30 31.68 -10.34
C ASP A 109 17.38 33.21 -10.29
N PRO A 110 18.06 33.80 -9.30
CA PRO A 110 18.07 35.26 -9.10
C PRO A 110 18.78 36.02 -10.24
N GLU A 111 19.74 35.39 -10.93
CA GLU A 111 20.49 36.04 -12.00
C GLU A 111 19.81 35.91 -13.36
N THR A 112 19.27 34.71 -13.66
CA THR A 112 18.70 34.42 -14.99
C THR A 112 17.18 34.54 -15.03
N GLY A 113 16.51 34.66 -13.88
CA GLY A 113 15.04 34.65 -13.74
C GLY A 113 14.38 33.30 -14.11
N LYS A 114 15.15 32.30 -14.53
CA LYS A 114 14.66 30.99 -14.93
C LYS A 114 14.23 30.16 -13.72
N ILE A 115 13.13 29.42 -13.88
CA ILE A 115 12.66 28.49 -12.84
C ILE A 115 13.48 27.20 -12.95
N ARG A 116 14.22 26.89 -11.89
CA ARG A 116 14.91 25.60 -11.72
C ARG A 116 14.08 24.71 -10.82
N LYS A 117 13.98 23.44 -11.19
CA LYS A 117 13.36 22.41 -10.37
C LYS A 117 14.45 21.69 -9.58
N ARG A 118 14.31 21.67 -8.26
CA ARG A 118 15.16 20.88 -7.36
C ARG A 118 14.31 19.91 -6.57
N ILE A 119 14.89 18.79 -6.16
CA ILE A 119 14.28 17.87 -5.24
C ILE A 119 14.88 18.15 -3.87
N LEU A 120 14.01 18.52 -2.94
CA LEU A 120 14.37 18.66 -1.53
C LEU A 120 13.87 17.42 -0.79
N VAL A 121 14.76 16.82 -0.03
CA VAL A 121 14.42 15.75 0.90
C VAL A 121 14.49 16.33 2.30
N ASN A 122 13.32 16.60 2.86
CA ASN A 122 13.20 17.14 4.20
C ASN A 122 12.60 16.08 5.14
N SER A 123 12.83 16.26 6.44
CA SER A 123 12.06 15.55 7.46
C SER A 123 10.57 15.71 7.20
N THR A 124 9.78 14.78 7.64
CA THR A 124 8.33 14.88 7.59
C THR A 124 7.87 16.11 8.39
N LYS A 125 6.86 16.83 7.87
CA LYS A 125 6.48 18.18 8.28
C LYS A 125 6.04 18.36 9.75
N THR A 126 5.78 17.26 10.46
CA THR A 126 5.32 17.23 11.85
C THR A 126 5.90 15.99 12.53
N GLU A 127 6.20 16.08 13.83
CA GLU A 127 6.63 14.95 14.66
C GLU A 127 5.69 13.74 14.55
N GLY A 128 4.38 13.94 14.35
CA GLY A 128 3.40 12.88 14.12
C GLY A 128 3.42 12.24 12.72
N SER A 129 4.31 12.66 11.83
CA SER A 129 4.47 12.03 10.50
C SER A 129 5.61 11.02 10.45
N GLU A 130 6.48 11.00 11.46
CA GLU A 130 7.49 9.96 11.62
C GLU A 130 6.83 8.70 12.16
N ARG A 131 7.04 7.60 11.48
CA ARG A 131 6.43 6.32 11.84
C ARG A 131 7.22 5.15 11.30
N GLN A 132 7.03 4.02 11.94
CA GLN A 132 7.50 2.74 11.50
C GLN A 132 6.38 1.97 10.79
N VAL A 133 6.70 1.38 9.65
CA VAL A 133 5.79 0.55 8.86
C VAL A 133 6.34 -0.87 8.82
N LEU A 134 5.56 -1.83 9.31
CA LEU A 134 5.90 -3.26 9.27
C LEU A 134 5.73 -3.78 7.84
N LEU A 135 6.60 -4.70 7.44
CA LEU A 135 6.66 -5.26 6.11
C LEU A 135 6.32 -6.76 6.12
N PRO A 136 5.39 -7.22 5.28
CA PRO A 136 5.17 -8.64 5.06
C PRO A 136 6.30 -9.26 4.23
N PRO A 137 6.47 -10.60 4.30
CA PRO A 137 7.57 -11.33 3.65
C PRO A 137 7.74 -11.04 2.15
N TYR A 138 6.65 -10.94 1.39
CA TYR A 138 6.74 -10.68 -0.05
C TYR A 138 7.27 -9.29 -0.39
N VAL A 139 6.97 -8.28 0.44
CA VAL A 139 7.53 -6.93 0.29
C VAL A 139 9.00 -6.92 0.68
N CYS A 140 9.38 -7.64 1.74
CA CYS A 140 10.78 -7.81 2.15
C CYS A 140 11.61 -8.42 1.02
N LYS A 141 11.14 -9.51 0.40
CA LYS A 141 11.82 -10.15 -0.73
C LYS A 141 12.00 -9.20 -1.92
N ALA A 142 10.95 -8.45 -2.28
CA ALA A 142 11.00 -7.48 -3.37
C ALA A 142 11.96 -6.32 -3.07
N LEU A 143 11.97 -5.81 -1.83
CA LEU A 143 12.87 -4.76 -1.38
C LEU A 143 14.33 -5.23 -1.31
N ASP A 144 14.59 -6.42 -0.79
CA ASP A 144 15.95 -6.99 -0.74
C ASP A 144 16.53 -7.12 -2.16
N GLN A 145 15.74 -7.69 -3.10
CA GLN A 145 16.14 -7.75 -4.50
C GLN A 145 16.40 -6.36 -5.08
N HIS A 146 15.57 -5.38 -4.77
CA HIS A 146 15.74 -3.99 -5.22
C HIS A 146 17.02 -3.36 -4.65
N LEU A 147 17.27 -3.52 -3.34
CA LEU A 147 18.47 -3.02 -2.68
C LEU A 147 19.75 -3.59 -3.29
N ARG A 148 19.76 -4.88 -3.58
CA ARG A 148 20.93 -5.54 -4.22
C ARG A 148 21.13 -5.10 -5.67
N SER A 149 20.05 -4.85 -6.41
CA SER A 149 20.15 -4.60 -7.86
C SER A 149 20.34 -3.13 -8.22
N PHE A 150 19.84 -2.19 -7.40
CA PHE A 150 19.70 -0.80 -7.82
C PHE A 150 20.20 0.23 -6.81
N VAL A 151 20.50 -0.16 -5.57
CA VAL A 151 20.86 0.76 -4.49
C VAL A 151 22.32 0.56 -4.09
N ALA A 152 23.09 1.65 -4.04
CA ALA A 152 24.46 1.60 -3.61
C ALA A 152 24.59 1.06 -2.16
N ASP A 153 25.69 0.35 -1.89
CA ASP A 153 25.91 -0.25 -0.58
C ASP A 153 26.51 0.77 0.41
N ARG A 154 25.68 1.76 0.74
CA ARG A 154 25.95 2.76 1.78
C ARG A 154 24.64 3.18 2.46
N PRO A 155 24.64 3.47 3.77
CA PRO A 155 23.44 3.70 4.55
C PRO A 155 22.58 4.86 4.05
N ASP A 156 23.17 5.91 3.53
CA ASP A 156 22.53 7.12 3.03
C ASP A 156 22.08 7.04 1.56
N ALA A 157 22.30 5.89 0.89
CA ALA A 157 21.89 5.70 -0.49
C ALA A 157 20.36 5.70 -0.62
N TYR A 158 19.83 6.54 -1.51
CA TYR A 158 18.39 6.55 -1.81
C TYR A 158 17.97 5.29 -2.55
N LEU A 159 16.80 4.75 -2.19
CA LEU A 159 16.24 3.57 -2.85
C LEU A 159 15.91 3.86 -4.32
N PHE A 160 15.46 5.07 -4.60
CA PHE A 160 14.99 5.44 -5.93
C PHE A 160 15.79 6.62 -6.47
N THR A 161 16.62 6.31 -7.47
CA THR A 161 17.47 7.30 -8.14
C THR A 161 17.22 7.34 -9.65
N GLY A 162 17.46 8.50 -10.24
CA GLY A 162 17.40 8.68 -11.68
C GLY A 162 18.50 7.88 -12.40
N PRO A 163 18.17 7.16 -13.49
CA PRO A 163 19.14 6.27 -14.16
C PRO A 163 20.32 7.00 -14.80
N LYS A 164 20.17 8.29 -15.07
CA LYS A 164 21.22 9.11 -15.70
C LYS A 164 22.00 9.97 -14.72
N THR A 165 21.32 10.51 -13.69
CA THR A 165 21.92 11.47 -12.76
C THR A 165 22.39 10.83 -11.46
N GLY A 166 21.83 9.67 -11.09
CA GLY A 166 22.04 9.07 -9.78
C GLY A 166 21.35 9.84 -8.63
N ASP A 167 20.70 10.96 -8.93
CA ASP A 167 20.01 11.77 -7.93
C ASP A 167 18.70 11.12 -7.50
N VAL A 168 18.26 11.47 -6.29
CA VAL A 168 16.94 11.05 -5.76
C VAL A 168 15.82 11.47 -6.73
N VAL A 169 14.84 10.60 -6.92
CA VAL A 169 13.66 10.91 -7.73
C VAL A 169 12.54 11.52 -6.87
N ASN A 170 11.64 12.25 -7.51
CA ASN A 170 10.44 12.80 -6.87
C ASN A 170 9.18 12.00 -7.26
N ALA A 171 8.06 12.33 -6.63
CA ALA A 171 6.76 11.73 -6.93
C ALA A 171 6.31 11.92 -8.40
N GLN A 172 6.80 12.94 -9.12
CA GLN A 172 6.50 13.13 -10.54
C GLN A 172 7.14 12.05 -11.41
N THR A 173 8.39 11.65 -11.08
CA THR A 173 9.07 10.54 -11.78
C THR A 173 8.31 9.23 -11.56
N ALA A 174 7.90 8.94 -10.32
CA ALA A 174 7.07 7.78 -10.00
C ALA A 174 5.74 7.82 -10.76
N ARG A 175 5.08 8.98 -10.84
CA ARG A 175 3.84 9.17 -11.59
C ARG A 175 4.00 8.94 -13.09
N ASN A 176 5.11 9.37 -13.68
CA ASN A 176 5.39 9.13 -15.10
C ASN A 176 5.61 7.64 -15.41
N ALA A 177 6.23 6.90 -14.49
CA ALA A 177 6.36 5.45 -14.60
C ALA A 177 4.99 4.76 -14.44
N TRP A 178 4.20 5.19 -13.46
CA TRP A 178 2.83 4.74 -13.21
C TRP A 178 1.93 4.86 -14.45
N TYR A 179 1.91 6.00 -15.13
CA TYR A 179 1.05 6.19 -16.30
C TYR A 179 1.36 5.23 -17.45
N ARG A 180 2.57 4.68 -17.49
CA ARG A 180 2.92 3.62 -18.45
C ARG A 180 2.48 2.24 -17.94
N ALA A 181 2.77 1.94 -16.69
CA ALA A 181 2.43 0.66 -16.07
C ALA A 181 0.90 0.47 -15.95
N ARG A 182 0.15 1.55 -15.64
CA ARG A 182 -1.33 1.53 -15.53
C ARG A 182 -2.01 0.92 -16.75
N LYS A 183 -1.44 1.07 -17.95
CA LYS A 183 -1.97 0.52 -19.21
C LYS A 183 -2.05 -1.01 -19.21
N SER A 184 -1.30 -1.69 -18.34
CA SER A 184 -1.35 -3.14 -18.20
C SER A 184 -2.60 -3.65 -17.47
N VAL A 185 -3.37 -2.75 -16.83
CA VAL A 185 -4.61 -3.08 -16.12
C VAL A 185 -5.75 -2.28 -16.76
N PRO A 186 -6.61 -2.90 -17.58
CA PRO A 186 -7.63 -2.20 -18.37
C PRO A 186 -8.55 -1.30 -17.54
N LEU A 187 -9.01 -1.78 -16.39
CA LEU A 187 -9.87 -1.02 -15.47
C LEU A 187 -9.21 0.30 -15.04
N LEU A 188 -7.94 0.25 -14.67
CA LEU A 188 -7.21 1.43 -14.20
C LEU A 188 -6.92 2.41 -15.33
N GLU A 189 -6.66 1.92 -16.53
CA GLU A 189 -6.43 2.76 -17.72
C GLU A 189 -7.72 3.44 -18.17
N GLU A 190 -8.85 2.73 -18.23
CA GLU A 190 -10.17 3.28 -18.57
C GLU A 190 -10.56 4.41 -17.61
N LYS A 191 -10.44 4.18 -16.31
CA LYS A 191 -10.76 5.16 -15.27
C LYS A 191 -9.70 6.25 -15.09
N LYS A 192 -8.59 6.18 -15.83
CA LYS A 192 -7.44 7.10 -15.73
C LYS A 192 -6.94 7.25 -14.28
N ALA A 193 -6.93 6.13 -13.55
CA ALA A 193 -6.60 6.08 -12.14
C ALA A 193 -5.26 6.82 -11.83
N PRO A 194 -5.22 7.76 -10.90
CA PRO A 194 -3.99 8.43 -10.51
C PRO A 194 -3.11 7.51 -9.65
N LEU A 195 -1.80 7.79 -9.58
CA LEU A 195 -0.86 7.04 -8.72
C LEU A 195 -1.33 6.95 -7.26
N TYR A 196 -2.07 7.95 -6.79
CA TYR A 196 -2.53 8.01 -5.41
C TYR A 196 -3.61 6.96 -5.08
N ASP A 197 -4.27 6.40 -6.09
CA ASP A 197 -5.24 5.31 -5.93
C ASP A 197 -4.58 4.03 -5.40
N LEU A 198 -3.29 3.80 -5.67
CA LEU A 198 -2.51 2.76 -4.99
C LEU A 198 -2.59 2.89 -3.46
N ARG A 199 -2.39 4.11 -2.94
CA ARG A 199 -2.47 4.34 -1.50
C ARG A 199 -3.90 4.21 -0.97
N HIS A 200 -4.90 4.65 -1.73
CA HIS A 200 -6.30 4.47 -1.36
C HIS A 200 -6.64 2.98 -1.27
N ARG A 201 -6.21 2.18 -2.26
CA ARG A 201 -6.32 0.72 -2.21
C ARG A 201 -5.70 0.16 -0.93
N ALA A 202 -4.45 0.49 -0.64
CA ALA A 202 -3.77 -0.03 0.55
C ALA A 202 -4.55 0.29 1.84
N ILE A 203 -5.03 1.52 2.00
CA ILE A 203 -5.81 1.93 3.18
C ILE A 203 -7.13 1.16 3.26
N THR A 204 -7.84 0.99 2.14
CA THR A 204 -9.10 0.25 2.08
C THR A 204 -8.89 -1.22 2.48
N HIS A 205 -7.85 -1.87 1.93
CA HIS A 205 -7.54 -3.25 2.25
C HIS A 205 -7.07 -3.41 3.70
N MET A 206 -6.22 -2.52 4.23
CA MET A 206 -5.85 -2.52 5.65
C MET A 206 -7.08 -2.42 6.57
N ALA A 207 -8.05 -1.56 6.23
CA ALA A 207 -9.28 -1.41 6.99
C ALA A 207 -10.15 -2.70 6.99
N ALA A 208 -9.99 -3.58 6.03
CA ALA A 208 -10.69 -4.86 6.01
C ALA A 208 -10.12 -5.86 7.05
N TYR A 209 -8.84 -5.73 7.45
CA TYR A 209 -8.19 -6.62 8.42
C TYR A 209 -8.28 -6.15 9.87
N THR A 210 -8.66 -4.90 10.12
CA THR A 210 -8.80 -4.38 11.49
C THR A 210 -10.03 -3.50 11.63
N LYS A 211 -10.68 -3.57 12.80
CA LYS A 211 -11.78 -2.66 13.17
C LYS A 211 -11.27 -1.33 13.76
N SER A 212 -9.95 -1.17 13.88
CA SER A 212 -9.34 0.01 14.47
C SER A 212 -8.98 1.05 13.42
N ASP A 213 -9.83 2.06 13.23
CA ASP A 213 -9.52 3.22 12.37
C ASP A 213 -8.20 3.89 12.76
N LYS A 214 -7.85 3.88 14.06
CA LYS A 214 -6.61 4.44 14.58
C LYS A 214 -5.39 3.69 14.06
N THR A 215 -5.43 2.36 14.03
CA THR A 215 -4.34 1.54 13.50
C THR A 215 -4.12 1.81 12.01
N VAL A 216 -5.18 1.86 11.21
CA VAL A 216 -5.10 2.18 9.79
C VAL A 216 -4.54 3.60 9.56
N MET A 217 -5.01 4.58 10.35
CA MET A 217 -4.53 5.96 10.25
C MET A 217 -3.06 6.09 10.63
N ASP A 218 -2.61 5.38 11.65
CA ASP A 218 -1.22 5.39 12.09
C ASP A 218 -0.30 4.74 11.04
N MET A 219 -0.66 3.57 10.52
CA MET A 219 0.07 2.92 9.43
C MET A 219 0.14 3.80 8.18
N ALA A 220 -0.97 4.48 7.84
CA ALA A 220 -1.03 5.41 6.72
C ALA A 220 -0.32 6.75 7.01
N GLY A 221 -0.04 7.10 8.26
CA GLY A 221 0.54 8.38 8.65
C GLY A 221 -0.43 9.55 8.45
N HIS A 222 -1.69 9.37 8.82
CA HIS A 222 -2.65 10.46 8.90
C HIS A 222 -2.52 11.12 10.26
N SER A 223 -2.11 12.39 10.29
CA SER A 223 -2.02 13.16 11.53
C SER A 223 -3.42 13.50 12.06
N ARG A 224 -3.84 12.88 13.15
CA ARG A 224 -4.72 13.50 14.12
C ARG A 224 -3.87 13.83 15.34
N SER A 225 -3.90 15.07 15.78
CA SER A 225 -3.38 15.49 17.07
C SER A 225 -4.21 14.78 18.14
N ASP A 226 -3.60 14.06 18.99
CA ASP A 226 -4.00 13.42 20.25
C ASP A 226 -3.78 11.91 20.20
N THR A 227 -2.57 11.50 20.61
CA THR A 227 -2.26 10.10 20.78
C THR A 227 -1.56 9.89 22.09
N ASP A 228 -2.31 9.40 23.07
CA ASP A 228 -1.79 8.95 24.36
C ASP A 228 -0.79 7.80 24.18
N LEU A 229 0.40 7.97 24.75
CA LEU A 229 1.49 6.98 24.82
C LEU A 229 1.06 5.60 25.39
N TYR A 230 -0.08 5.53 26.06
CA TYR A 230 -0.60 4.31 26.70
C TYR A 230 -1.05 3.21 25.71
N TYR A 231 -1.33 3.56 24.45
CA TYR A 231 -1.86 2.63 23.45
C TYR A 231 -0.80 2.03 22.51
N GLN A 232 0.47 2.40 22.63
CA GLN A 232 1.50 1.96 21.66
C GLN A 232 1.69 0.44 21.59
N HIS A 233 1.57 -0.28 22.70
CA HIS A 233 1.68 -1.75 22.68
C HIS A 233 0.47 -2.43 22.02
N ALA A 234 -0.74 -1.94 22.27
CA ALA A 234 -1.95 -2.45 21.64
C ALA A 234 -1.97 -2.14 20.12
N ILE A 235 -1.49 -0.95 19.73
CA ILE A 235 -1.34 -0.53 18.33
C ILE A 235 -0.37 -1.43 17.57
N ASN A 236 0.73 -1.87 18.17
CA ASN A 236 1.71 -2.71 17.48
C ASN A 236 1.15 -4.12 17.21
N SER A 237 0.43 -4.72 18.15
CA SER A 237 -0.21 -6.02 17.92
C SER A 237 -1.31 -5.97 16.85
N GLU A 238 -2.02 -4.85 16.73
CA GLU A 238 -3.00 -4.63 15.67
C GLU A 238 -2.34 -4.43 14.29
N LYS A 239 -1.20 -3.75 14.24
CA LYS A 239 -0.40 -3.60 12.99
C LYS A 239 0.12 -4.95 12.50
N GLU A 240 0.55 -5.82 13.40
CA GLU A 240 0.98 -7.18 13.05
C GLU A 240 -0.16 -7.97 12.41
N LYS A 241 -1.37 -7.93 12.96
CA LYS A 241 -2.55 -8.58 12.37
C LYS A 241 -2.87 -8.07 10.96
N VAL A 242 -2.71 -6.78 10.71
CA VAL A 242 -2.90 -6.20 9.35
C VAL A 242 -1.86 -6.75 8.38
N VAL A 243 -0.60 -6.83 8.80
CA VAL A 243 0.49 -7.37 7.98
C VAL A 243 0.28 -8.86 7.69
N ASP A 244 -0.11 -9.63 8.71
CA ASP A 244 -0.42 -11.06 8.56
C ASP A 244 -1.59 -11.26 7.59
N GLY A 245 -2.65 -10.45 7.69
CA GLY A 245 -3.78 -10.51 6.76
C GLY A 245 -3.41 -10.18 5.31
N ILE A 246 -2.48 -9.24 5.09
CA ILE A 246 -1.95 -8.93 3.76
C ILE A 246 -1.13 -10.13 3.21
N GLU A 247 -0.37 -10.80 4.05
CA GLU A 247 0.40 -11.98 3.65
C GLU A 247 -0.52 -13.17 3.36
N ASP A 248 -1.60 -13.34 4.11
CA ASP A 248 -2.63 -14.35 3.85
C ASP A 248 -3.28 -14.13 2.47
N GLU A 249 -3.61 -12.89 2.09
CA GLU A 249 -4.11 -12.54 0.75
C GLU A 249 -3.12 -12.97 -0.35
N VAL A 250 -1.82 -12.75 -0.12
CA VAL A 250 -0.76 -13.16 -1.07
C VAL A 250 -0.70 -14.67 -1.19
N ARG A 251 -0.73 -15.38 -0.07
CA ARG A 251 -0.65 -16.84 -0.02
C ARG A 251 -1.86 -17.48 -0.72
N ASP A 252 -3.07 -16.97 -0.46
CA ASP A 252 -4.30 -17.45 -1.08
C ASP A 252 -4.30 -17.21 -2.59
N TYR A 253 -3.83 -16.04 -3.04
CA TYR A 253 -3.68 -15.74 -4.45
C TYR A 253 -2.66 -16.66 -5.15
N GLU A 254 -1.52 -16.92 -4.52
CA GLU A 254 -0.48 -17.81 -5.07
C GLU A 254 -0.94 -19.27 -5.13
N ALA A 255 -1.68 -19.73 -4.14
CA ALA A 255 -2.28 -21.05 -4.13
C ALA A 255 -3.35 -21.20 -5.23
N GLY A 256 -4.19 -20.17 -5.43
CA GLY A 256 -5.16 -20.15 -6.53
C GLY A 256 -4.51 -20.19 -7.92
N GLN A 257 -3.43 -19.45 -8.14
CA GLN A 257 -2.66 -19.50 -9.40
C GLN A 257 -2.01 -20.88 -9.63
N SER A 258 -1.52 -21.52 -8.57
CA SER A 258 -0.96 -22.86 -8.66
C SER A 258 -2.03 -23.88 -9.02
N PHE A 259 -3.25 -23.72 -8.49
CA PHE A 259 -4.40 -24.53 -8.83
C PHE A 259 -4.82 -24.39 -10.30
N GLU A 260 -4.98 -23.15 -10.80
CA GLU A 260 -5.32 -22.88 -12.20
C GLU A 260 -4.27 -23.47 -13.16
N ASN A 261 -2.98 -23.34 -12.85
CA ASN A 261 -1.90 -23.89 -13.66
C ASN A 261 -1.96 -25.43 -13.70
N HIS A 262 -2.29 -26.09 -12.57
CA HIS A 262 -2.45 -27.54 -12.53
C HIS A 262 -3.65 -28.05 -13.35
N MET A 263 -4.73 -27.26 -13.40
CA MET A 263 -5.92 -27.59 -14.19
C MET A 263 -5.69 -27.41 -15.70
N THR A 264 -4.80 -26.49 -16.10
CA THR A 264 -4.48 -26.24 -17.52
C THR A 264 -3.41 -27.17 -18.09
N ASP A 265 -2.48 -27.68 -17.25
CA ASP A 265 -1.39 -28.56 -17.67
C ASP A 265 -1.76 -30.07 -17.66
N GLY A 266 -3.03 -30.40 -17.45
CA GLY A 266 -3.53 -31.76 -17.21
C GLY A 266 -3.51 -32.71 -18.40
N GLU A 267 -2.34 -33.24 -18.78
CA GLU A 267 -2.16 -34.52 -19.51
C GLU A 267 -1.38 -35.58 -18.68
N GLY A 268 -1.62 -35.66 -17.38
CA GLY A 268 -0.97 -36.67 -16.50
C GLY A 268 -1.92 -37.24 -15.45
N GLY A 269 -2.12 -38.52 -15.44
CA GLY A 269 -2.81 -39.45 -14.55
C GLY A 269 -3.75 -38.86 -13.46
N LYS A 270 -5.04 -39.13 -13.59
CA LYS A 270 -6.13 -38.60 -12.72
C LYS A 270 -5.92 -38.71 -11.20
N SER A 271 -5.13 -39.66 -10.70
CA SER A 271 -4.91 -39.88 -9.26
C SER A 271 -3.86 -38.93 -8.65
N ASP A 272 -2.76 -38.69 -9.36
CA ASP A 272 -1.69 -37.80 -8.87
C ASP A 272 -2.11 -36.33 -8.87
N SER A 273 -3.06 -35.95 -9.75
CA SER A 273 -3.60 -34.62 -9.83
C SER A 273 -4.51 -34.28 -8.63
N ALA A 274 -5.40 -35.20 -8.23
CA ALA A 274 -6.35 -34.97 -7.13
C ALA A 274 -5.66 -34.80 -5.78
N GLU A 275 -4.62 -35.58 -5.49
CA GLU A 275 -3.83 -35.42 -4.25
C GLU A 275 -3.04 -34.12 -4.24
N SER A 276 -2.47 -33.70 -5.38
CA SER A 276 -1.74 -32.45 -5.51
C SER A 276 -2.67 -31.25 -5.34
N VAL A 277 -3.86 -31.29 -5.92
CA VAL A 277 -4.91 -30.28 -5.77
C VAL A 277 -5.40 -30.22 -4.32
N ALA A 278 -5.62 -31.35 -3.66
CA ALA A 278 -6.01 -31.39 -2.25
C ALA A 278 -4.97 -30.77 -1.33
N ARG A 279 -3.67 -30.99 -1.57
CA ARG A 279 -2.57 -30.35 -0.83
C ARG A 279 -2.55 -28.82 -1.01
N LEU A 280 -2.92 -28.32 -2.19
CA LEU A 280 -3.06 -26.88 -2.43
C LEU A 280 -4.27 -26.31 -1.68
N LEU A 281 -5.42 -27.01 -1.72
CA LEU A 281 -6.64 -26.61 -1.02
C LEU A 281 -6.48 -26.64 0.51
N ASP A 282 -5.60 -27.47 1.05
CA ASP A 282 -5.25 -27.46 2.47
C ASP A 282 -4.54 -26.18 2.93
N ARG A 283 -3.96 -25.42 1.99
CA ARG A 283 -3.19 -24.21 2.26
C ARG A 283 -3.95 -22.90 2.05
N VAL A 284 -5.15 -22.95 1.47
CA VAL A 284 -5.97 -21.76 1.21
C VAL A 284 -7.04 -21.57 2.27
N GLY A 285 -7.51 -20.35 2.44
CA GLY A 285 -8.61 -20.00 3.33
C GLY A 285 -9.94 -20.64 2.88
N THR A 286 -10.88 -20.82 3.82
CA THR A 286 -12.15 -21.52 3.57
C THR A 286 -12.95 -20.92 2.43
N GLY A 287 -13.01 -19.58 2.29
CA GLY A 287 -13.73 -18.90 1.22
C GLY A 287 -13.19 -19.24 -0.17
N THR A 288 -11.89 -19.05 -0.39
CA THR A 288 -11.21 -19.37 -1.66
C THR A 288 -11.31 -20.86 -1.99
N ARG A 289 -11.16 -21.72 -0.99
CA ARG A 289 -11.33 -23.17 -1.14
C ARG A 289 -12.71 -23.54 -1.67
N MET A 290 -13.76 -22.92 -1.15
CA MET A 290 -15.13 -23.16 -1.58
C MET A 290 -15.40 -22.71 -3.00
N GLU A 291 -14.87 -21.55 -3.41
CA GLU A 291 -14.97 -21.08 -4.80
C GLU A 291 -14.28 -22.06 -5.76
N LEU A 292 -13.09 -22.54 -5.42
CA LEU A 292 -12.36 -23.51 -6.23
C LEU A 292 -13.08 -24.85 -6.31
N LEU A 293 -13.62 -25.36 -5.19
CA LEU A 293 -14.41 -26.59 -5.17
C LEU A 293 -15.73 -26.46 -5.95
N LYS A 294 -16.38 -25.29 -5.97
CA LYS A 294 -17.58 -25.03 -6.78
C LYS A 294 -17.28 -25.02 -8.28
N ALA A 295 -16.08 -24.60 -8.68
CA ALA A 295 -15.65 -24.58 -10.08
C ALA A 295 -15.32 -25.97 -10.66
N MET A 296 -15.12 -26.98 -9.81
CA MET A 296 -14.83 -28.36 -10.21
C MET A 296 -16.10 -29.13 -10.59
N GLY A 297 -15.97 -30.10 -11.48
CA GLY A 297 -17.01 -31.11 -11.73
C GLY A 297 -17.26 -32.01 -10.52
N ASP A 298 -18.47 -32.59 -10.39
CA ASP A 298 -18.89 -33.38 -9.21
C ASP A 298 -17.97 -34.57 -8.94
N GLU A 299 -17.52 -35.27 -9.96
CA GLU A 299 -16.64 -36.45 -9.86
C GLU A 299 -15.23 -36.04 -9.37
N GLU A 300 -14.67 -34.99 -9.96
CA GLU A 300 -13.37 -34.42 -9.61
C GLU A 300 -13.36 -33.83 -8.19
N ARG A 301 -14.40 -33.09 -7.83
CA ARG A 301 -14.59 -32.55 -6.47
C ARG A 301 -14.62 -33.68 -5.44
N GLY A 302 -15.36 -34.76 -5.72
CA GLY A 302 -15.45 -35.91 -4.83
C GLY A 302 -14.10 -36.62 -4.65
N GLU A 303 -13.26 -36.64 -5.67
CA GLU A 303 -11.93 -37.25 -5.62
C GLU A 303 -10.95 -36.37 -4.82
N VAL A 304 -10.93 -35.08 -5.07
CA VAL A 304 -10.11 -34.10 -4.33
C VAL A 304 -10.48 -34.06 -2.84
N MET A 305 -11.77 -34.06 -2.52
CA MET A 305 -12.23 -34.04 -1.12
C MET A 305 -11.78 -35.27 -0.32
N ARG A 306 -11.56 -36.41 -0.96
CA ARG A 306 -11.03 -37.64 -0.28
C ARG A 306 -9.57 -37.48 0.16
N HIS A 307 -8.83 -36.56 -0.45
CA HIS A 307 -7.41 -36.34 -0.17
C HIS A 307 -7.16 -35.09 0.73
N LEU A 308 -8.21 -34.34 1.09
CA LEU A 308 -8.09 -33.22 2.03
C LEU A 308 -7.72 -33.70 3.43
N SER A 309 -6.97 -32.87 4.16
CA SER A 309 -6.67 -33.13 5.57
C SER A 309 -7.95 -33.17 6.41
N PRO A 310 -8.00 -33.96 7.50
CA PRO A 310 -9.20 -34.05 8.35
C PRO A 310 -9.69 -32.70 8.89
N LYS A 311 -8.78 -31.78 9.16
CA LYS A 311 -9.09 -30.42 9.63
C LYS A 311 -9.80 -29.64 8.53
N THR A 312 -9.22 -29.60 7.35
CA THR A 312 -9.73 -28.88 6.17
C THR A 312 -11.07 -29.45 5.72
N LEU A 313 -11.22 -30.75 5.76
CA LEU A 313 -12.47 -31.43 5.42
C LEU A 313 -13.61 -31.03 6.37
N ASN A 314 -13.36 -30.99 7.68
CA ASN A 314 -14.32 -30.53 8.67
C ASN A 314 -14.72 -29.06 8.50
N GLU A 315 -13.76 -28.18 8.22
CA GLU A 315 -14.02 -26.77 7.94
C GLU A 315 -14.90 -26.59 6.70
N THR A 316 -14.61 -27.37 5.65
CA THR A 316 -15.36 -27.38 4.38
C THR A 316 -16.80 -27.86 4.58
N PHE A 317 -17.02 -28.95 5.31
CA PHE A 317 -18.35 -29.44 5.64
C PHE A 317 -19.13 -28.48 6.56
N SER A 318 -18.47 -27.89 7.56
CA SER A 318 -19.11 -26.92 8.44
C SER A 318 -19.64 -25.71 7.66
N TRP A 319 -18.86 -25.23 6.69
CA TRP A 319 -19.26 -24.12 5.82
C TRP A 319 -20.43 -24.49 4.90
N MET A 320 -20.42 -25.70 4.27
CA MET A 320 -21.50 -26.19 3.43
C MET A 320 -22.83 -26.34 4.19
N LEU A 321 -22.79 -26.56 5.50
CA LEU A 321 -23.99 -26.64 6.33
C LEU A 321 -24.53 -25.28 6.75
N THR A 322 -23.73 -24.22 6.69
CA THR A 322 -24.12 -22.87 7.11
C THR A 322 -24.63 -22.00 5.96
N GLU A 323 -24.35 -22.34 4.70
CA GLU A 323 -24.87 -21.63 3.53
C GLU A 323 -26.04 -22.38 2.86
N PRO A 324 -27.26 -21.82 2.79
CA PRO A 324 -28.44 -22.52 2.28
C PRO A 324 -28.51 -22.68 0.76
N ASP A 325 -27.61 -22.10 -0.03
CA ASP A 325 -27.67 -22.10 -1.51
C ASP A 325 -26.83 -23.20 -2.22
N VAL A 326 -26.39 -24.21 -1.50
CA VAL A 326 -25.64 -25.35 -2.06
C VAL A 326 -26.43 -26.65 -1.81
N ARG A 327 -27.62 -26.76 -2.42
CA ARG A 327 -28.34 -28.02 -2.56
C ARG A 327 -28.54 -28.39 -4.00
#